data_6595bb3bcc104bce0fafd04334751885
#
_entry.id   6595bb3bcc104bce0fafd04334751885
#
_cell.length_a   1.000
_cell.length_b   1.000
_cell.length_c   1.000
_cell.angle_alpha   90.00
_cell.angle_beta   90.00
_cell.angle_gamma   90.00
#
_symmetry.space_group_name_H-M   'P 1'
#
loop_
_entity.id
_entity.type
_entity.pdbx_description
1 polymer ?
#
loop_
_entity_poly.entity_id
_entity_poly.type
_entity_poly.pdbx_seq_one_letter_code
_entity_poly.pdbx_strand_id
1 'polypeptide(L)'
;SNDDIVIEGLTRLGYDREDAHNYVVAACWEFIIPGRGMDIPNIDALSFVKAVEDATLDGLENCSSYDEFEALVNENISRQADEICRNTENVHMFPAPFLSLMMEGCVENARDISLGCRYNNYGIHGTGISTAVDSMAAIKKYVFDTEMIDKRILVDALSKNFEGYKAIQMVLRDDAPKFGNNDDYADDIAISLLETFARSLEGRRNDRGGIFRPGTGSAMYYIWHS
;
A
#
# COMPACT_ATOMS: atom_id res chain seq x y z
N SER A 1 -13.22 -9.07 -12.98
CA SER A 1 -13.15 -9.35 -11.53
C SER A 1 -13.99 -10.60 -11.26
N ASN A 2 -13.58 -11.36 -10.28
CA ASN A 2 -14.38 -12.46 -9.79
C ASN A 2 -15.19 -11.94 -8.61
N ASP A 3 -16.51 -11.79 -8.78
CA ASP A 3 -17.40 -11.22 -7.77
C ASP A 3 -17.35 -12.00 -6.45
N ASP A 4 -17.21 -13.34 -6.52
CA ASP A 4 -17.12 -14.15 -5.31
C ASP A 4 -15.91 -13.78 -4.45
N ILE A 5 -14.76 -13.49 -5.08
CA ILE A 5 -13.54 -13.06 -4.36
C ILE A 5 -13.74 -11.66 -3.75
N VAL A 6 -14.37 -10.74 -4.49
CA VAL A 6 -14.63 -9.37 -3.98
C VAL A 6 -15.60 -9.41 -2.81
N ILE A 7 -16.71 -10.14 -2.94
CA ILE A 7 -17.72 -10.29 -1.87
C ILE A 7 -17.10 -10.92 -0.62
N GLU A 8 -16.30 -11.98 -0.80
CA GLU A 8 -15.58 -12.61 0.31
C GLU A 8 -14.59 -11.64 0.96
N GLY A 9 -13.82 -10.88 0.17
CA GLY A 9 -12.90 -9.86 0.66
C GLY A 9 -13.60 -8.77 1.46
N LEU A 10 -14.70 -8.22 0.94
CA LEU A 10 -15.50 -7.22 1.64
C LEU A 10 -16.09 -7.78 2.94
N THR A 11 -16.58 -9.02 2.92
CA THR A 11 -17.13 -9.68 4.12
C THR A 11 -16.06 -9.85 5.19
N ARG A 12 -14.84 -10.25 4.83
CA ARG A 12 -13.69 -10.32 5.77
C ARG A 12 -13.30 -8.97 6.35
N LEU A 13 -13.49 -7.90 5.59
CA LEU A 13 -13.28 -6.53 6.04
C LEU A 13 -14.41 -5.98 6.92
N GLY A 14 -15.44 -6.79 7.23
CA GLY A 14 -16.53 -6.44 8.14
C GLY A 14 -17.75 -5.84 7.47
N TYR A 15 -17.85 -5.89 6.13
CA TYR A 15 -19.10 -5.56 5.45
C TYR A 15 -20.11 -6.71 5.61
N ASP A 16 -21.40 -6.37 5.78
CA ASP A 16 -22.47 -7.35 5.73
C ASP A 16 -22.45 -8.04 4.35
N ARG A 17 -22.64 -9.37 4.33
CA ARG A 17 -22.57 -10.14 3.09
C ARG A 17 -23.65 -9.72 2.09
N GLU A 18 -24.85 -9.36 2.54
CA GLU A 18 -25.90 -8.87 1.67
C GLU A 18 -25.52 -7.52 1.05
N ASP A 19 -24.92 -6.63 1.84
CA ASP A 19 -24.40 -5.37 1.36
C ASP A 19 -23.24 -5.58 0.37
N ALA A 20 -22.35 -6.49 0.68
CA ALA A 20 -21.22 -6.83 -0.20
C ALA A 20 -21.65 -7.32 -1.58
N HIS A 21 -22.81 -7.96 -1.72
CA HIS A 21 -23.38 -8.31 -3.03
C HIS A 21 -23.81 -7.11 -3.87
N ASN A 22 -24.01 -5.96 -3.25
CA ASN A 22 -24.42 -4.71 -3.88
C ASN A 22 -23.26 -3.73 -4.08
N TYR A 23 -22.02 -4.22 -4.04
CA TYR A 23 -20.87 -3.37 -4.28
C TYR A 23 -20.87 -2.78 -5.69
N VAL A 24 -20.29 -1.61 -5.83
CA VAL A 24 -19.95 -1.02 -7.12
C VAL A 24 -18.47 -0.64 -7.14
N VAL A 25 -17.93 -0.54 -8.34
CA VAL A 25 -16.58 -0.05 -8.55
C VAL A 25 -16.64 1.44 -8.79
N ALA A 26 -15.92 2.21 -7.98
CA ALA A 26 -15.76 3.64 -8.12
C ALA A 26 -14.33 3.98 -8.54
N ALA A 27 -14.17 5.06 -9.29
CA ALA A 27 -12.87 5.62 -9.69
C ALA A 27 -11.84 4.57 -10.14
N CYS A 28 -10.78 4.37 -9.37
CA CYS A 28 -9.63 3.52 -9.71
C CYS A 28 -9.75 2.08 -9.19
N TRP A 29 -10.91 1.45 -9.25
CA TRP A 29 -11.23 0.11 -8.73
C TRP A 29 -11.46 0.06 -7.21
N GLU A 30 -11.89 1.15 -6.61
CA GLU A 30 -12.36 1.15 -5.23
C GLU A 30 -13.75 0.51 -5.14
N PHE A 31 -13.91 -0.41 -4.20
CA PHE A 31 -15.18 -1.07 -3.93
C PHE A 31 -15.94 -0.31 -2.86
N ILE A 32 -17.15 0.15 -3.18
CA ILE A 32 -18.03 0.89 -2.27
C ILE A 32 -19.42 0.29 -2.25
N ILE A 33 -20.21 0.58 -1.20
CA ILE A 33 -21.60 0.15 -1.06
C ILE A 33 -22.49 1.40 -1.24
N PRO A 34 -23.14 1.58 -2.39
CA PRO A 34 -23.97 2.76 -2.66
C PRO A 34 -25.08 2.94 -1.65
N GLY A 35 -25.28 4.17 -1.19
CA GLY A 35 -26.35 4.51 -0.26
C GLY A 35 -26.15 4.06 1.18
N ARG A 36 -25.13 3.26 1.49
CA ARG A 36 -24.83 2.72 2.83
C ARG A 36 -23.47 3.08 3.36
N GLY A 37 -22.53 3.38 2.47
CA GLY A 37 -21.14 3.68 2.82
C GLY A 37 -20.72 5.08 2.41
N MET A 38 -20.04 5.78 3.32
CA MET A 38 -19.22 6.94 3.05
C MET A 38 -17.76 6.57 3.28
N ASP A 39 -17.33 5.51 2.59
CA ASP A 39 -15.94 5.11 2.59
C ASP A 39 -15.10 6.16 1.83
N ILE A 40 -13.93 6.47 2.36
CA ILE A 40 -12.93 7.27 1.65
C ILE A 40 -11.83 6.31 1.22
N PRO A 41 -11.89 5.81 -0.03
CA PRO A 41 -11.04 4.70 -0.46
C PRO A 41 -9.56 5.07 -0.62
N ASN A 42 -9.23 6.35 -0.63
CA ASN A 42 -7.89 6.88 -0.81
C ASN A 42 -7.63 8.08 0.11
N ILE A 43 -7.80 7.90 1.43
CA ILE A 43 -7.56 8.97 2.40
C ILE A 43 -6.10 9.44 2.40
N ASP A 44 -5.18 8.51 2.14
CA ASP A 44 -3.75 8.76 2.03
C ASP A 44 -3.05 7.64 1.24
N ALA A 45 -1.75 7.78 1.00
CA ALA A 45 -0.95 6.82 0.25
C ALA A 45 0.34 6.43 0.99
N LEU A 46 0.62 5.12 1.02
CA LEU A 46 1.87 4.54 1.48
C LEU A 46 2.79 4.28 0.29
N SER A 47 4.07 4.61 0.41
CA SER A 47 5.06 4.36 -0.64
C SER A 47 5.90 3.12 -0.33
N PHE A 48 5.72 2.05 -1.11
CA PHE A 48 6.61 0.89 -1.07
C PHE A 48 8.01 1.25 -1.54
N VAL A 49 8.13 2.14 -2.53
CA VAL A 49 9.43 2.60 -3.04
C VAL A 49 10.23 3.29 -1.93
N LYS A 50 9.59 4.19 -1.18
CA LYS A 50 10.23 4.88 -0.06
C LYS A 50 10.66 3.93 1.05
N ALA A 51 9.85 2.89 1.33
CA ALA A 51 10.21 1.88 2.32
C ALA A 51 11.47 1.11 1.93
N VAL A 52 11.62 0.75 0.65
CA VAL A 52 12.81 0.07 0.11
C VAL A 52 14.01 1.00 0.03
N GLU A 53 13.80 2.26 -0.41
CA GLU A 53 14.85 3.27 -0.48
C GLU A 53 15.48 3.52 0.89
N ASP A 54 14.66 3.79 1.91
CA ASP A 54 15.14 4.04 3.27
C ASP A 54 15.90 2.82 3.83
N ALA A 55 15.36 1.61 3.65
CA ALA A 55 16.05 0.39 4.08
C ALA A 55 17.39 0.20 3.36
N THR A 56 17.47 0.57 2.07
CA THR A 56 18.67 0.44 1.27
C THR A 56 19.74 1.45 1.68
N LEU A 57 19.37 2.72 1.81
CA LEU A 57 20.34 3.79 2.10
C LEU A 57 20.80 3.77 3.55
N ASP A 58 19.91 3.48 4.50
CA ASP A 58 20.18 3.59 5.93
C ASP A 58 20.60 2.27 6.58
N GLY A 59 20.26 1.10 5.98
CA GLY A 59 20.40 -0.18 6.66
C GLY A 59 21.08 -1.30 5.91
N LEU A 60 21.10 -1.30 4.57
CA LEU A 60 21.60 -2.42 3.76
C LEU A 60 23.03 -2.85 4.12
N GLU A 61 23.91 -1.90 4.40
CA GLU A 61 25.31 -2.19 4.77
C GLU A 61 25.44 -3.05 6.02
N ASN A 62 24.50 -2.95 6.94
CA ASN A 62 24.51 -3.65 8.22
C ASN A 62 23.76 -5.01 8.16
N CYS A 63 23.02 -5.31 7.12
CA CYS A 63 22.30 -6.56 6.98
C CYS A 63 23.26 -7.71 6.64
N SER A 64 23.18 -8.81 7.37
CA SER A 64 23.95 -10.03 7.11
C SER A 64 23.26 -10.96 6.09
N SER A 65 21.93 -10.85 5.97
CA SER A 65 21.10 -11.66 5.08
C SER A 65 20.04 -10.83 4.38
N TYR A 66 19.42 -11.40 3.34
CA TYR A 66 18.27 -10.80 2.69
C TYR A 66 17.07 -10.68 3.65
N ASP A 67 16.88 -11.67 4.52
CA ASP A 67 15.79 -11.66 5.51
C ASP A 67 15.90 -10.47 6.47
N GLU A 68 17.11 -10.11 6.89
CA GLU A 68 17.35 -8.90 7.70
C GLU A 68 17.02 -7.61 6.92
N PHE A 69 17.38 -7.55 5.65
CA PHE A 69 17.04 -6.42 4.78
C PHE A 69 15.52 -6.32 4.57
N GLU A 70 14.86 -7.43 4.27
CA GLU A 70 13.39 -7.49 4.12
C GLU A 70 12.68 -7.06 5.41
N ALA A 71 13.21 -7.46 6.57
CA ALA A 71 12.67 -7.03 7.86
C ALA A 71 12.72 -5.51 8.04
N LEU A 72 13.80 -4.83 7.61
CA LEU A 72 13.88 -3.37 7.62
C LEU A 72 12.86 -2.72 6.70
N VAL A 73 12.66 -3.26 5.49
CA VAL A 73 11.62 -2.78 4.57
C VAL A 73 10.24 -2.92 5.22
N ASN A 74 9.96 -4.06 5.84
CA ASN A 74 8.70 -4.34 6.51
C ASN A 74 8.46 -3.40 7.71
N GLU A 75 9.51 -3.04 8.46
CA GLU A 75 9.45 -2.04 9.52
C GLU A 75 9.11 -0.65 8.97
N ASN A 76 9.73 -0.25 7.85
CA ASN A 76 9.45 1.02 7.19
C ASN A 76 8.01 1.11 6.67
N ILE A 77 7.46 0.02 6.12
CA ILE A 77 6.05 -0.07 5.72
C ILE A 77 5.15 0.13 6.95
N SER A 78 5.42 -0.58 8.04
CA SER A 78 4.64 -0.49 9.26
C SER A 78 4.68 0.91 9.88
N ARG A 79 5.85 1.55 9.87
CA ARG A 79 6.03 2.94 10.33
C ARG A 79 5.22 3.93 9.51
N GLN A 80 5.24 3.83 8.17
CA GLN A 80 4.41 4.68 7.29
C GLN A 80 2.91 4.47 7.58
N ALA A 81 2.47 3.22 7.74
CA ALA A 81 1.08 2.91 8.09
C ALA A 81 0.67 3.54 9.43
N ASP A 82 1.55 3.49 10.45
CA ASP A 82 1.34 4.13 11.75
C ASP A 82 1.22 5.65 11.64
N GLU A 83 2.06 6.27 10.84
CA GLU A 83 2.05 7.72 10.61
C GLU A 83 0.77 8.15 9.90
N ILE A 84 0.36 7.43 8.85
CA ILE A 84 -0.87 7.72 8.11
C ILE A 84 -2.09 7.59 9.02
N CYS A 85 -2.19 6.51 9.80
CA CYS A 85 -3.31 6.32 10.72
C CYS A 85 -3.41 7.47 11.73
N ARG A 86 -2.28 7.94 12.28
CA ARG A 86 -2.25 9.08 13.21
C ARG A 86 -2.58 10.42 12.53
N ASN A 87 -2.06 10.65 11.33
CA ASN A 87 -2.25 11.90 10.60
C ASN A 87 -3.68 12.06 10.07
N THR A 88 -4.40 10.96 9.90
CA THR A 88 -5.80 10.96 9.44
C THR A 88 -6.82 10.86 10.57
N GLU A 89 -6.39 10.95 11.83
CA GLU A 89 -7.28 11.14 12.97
C GLU A 89 -7.89 12.55 12.94
N ASN A 90 -9.17 12.66 13.26
CA ASN A 90 -9.90 13.93 13.35
C ASN A 90 -9.98 14.72 12.04
N VAL A 91 -10.14 14.03 10.92
CA VAL A 91 -10.36 14.69 9.63
C VAL A 91 -11.66 15.49 9.67
N HIS A 92 -11.54 16.81 9.50
CA HIS A 92 -12.70 17.69 9.45
C HIS A 92 -13.39 17.59 8.10
N MET A 93 -14.70 17.29 8.14
CA MET A 93 -15.56 17.25 6.95
C MET A 93 -16.65 18.31 7.06
N PHE A 94 -16.88 19.04 5.96
CA PHE A 94 -18.01 19.98 5.92
C PHE A 94 -19.33 19.22 5.87
N PRO A 95 -20.38 19.72 6.58
CA PRO A 95 -21.70 19.11 6.55
C PRO A 95 -22.29 19.05 5.13
N ALA A 96 -22.89 17.92 4.79
CA ALA A 96 -23.53 17.69 3.50
C ALA A 96 -24.99 17.20 3.69
N PRO A 97 -25.92 18.06 4.15
CA PRO A 97 -27.25 17.64 4.57
C PRO A 97 -28.07 17.02 3.44
N PHE A 98 -27.96 17.50 2.20
CA PHE A 98 -28.69 16.90 1.07
C PHE A 98 -28.19 15.49 0.73
N LEU A 99 -26.89 15.24 0.82
CA LEU A 99 -26.33 13.90 0.64
C LEU A 99 -26.73 13.00 1.82
N SER A 100 -26.74 13.53 3.03
CA SER A 100 -27.13 12.80 4.23
C SER A 100 -28.56 12.26 4.16
N LEU A 101 -29.48 12.99 3.52
CA LEU A 101 -30.85 12.52 3.30
C LEU A 101 -30.97 11.31 2.36
N MET A 102 -29.95 11.05 1.55
CA MET A 102 -29.93 9.94 0.59
C MET A 102 -29.16 8.72 1.10
N MET A 103 -28.60 8.80 2.30
CA MET A 103 -27.75 7.74 2.88
C MET A 103 -28.44 7.07 4.03
N GLU A 104 -28.49 5.74 3.98
CA GLU A 104 -29.03 4.91 5.08
C GLU A 104 -28.23 5.14 6.38
N GLY A 105 -28.93 5.31 7.47
CA GLY A 105 -28.38 5.56 8.79
C GLY A 105 -28.26 7.04 9.15
N CYS A 106 -28.14 7.95 8.20
CA CYS A 106 -27.93 9.37 8.49
C CYS A 106 -29.18 10.01 9.14
N VAL A 107 -30.36 9.77 8.57
CA VAL A 107 -31.63 10.32 9.09
C VAL A 107 -31.99 9.65 10.40
N GLU A 108 -31.90 8.34 10.48
CA GLU A 108 -32.21 7.52 11.65
C GLU A 108 -31.35 7.90 12.87
N ASN A 109 -30.07 8.19 12.62
CA ASN A 109 -29.13 8.57 13.65
C ASN A 109 -29.06 10.08 13.89
N ALA A 110 -29.79 10.89 13.13
CA ALA A 110 -29.72 12.35 13.13
C ALA A 110 -28.27 12.86 13.00
N ARG A 111 -27.52 12.26 12.08
CA ARG A 111 -26.09 12.57 11.83
C ARG A 111 -25.84 12.87 10.37
N ASP A 112 -24.88 13.74 10.14
CA ASP A 112 -24.39 14.03 8.79
C ASP A 112 -23.69 12.79 8.18
N ILE A 113 -23.62 12.74 6.85
CA ILE A 113 -22.97 11.68 6.07
C ILE A 113 -21.55 11.37 6.54
N SER A 114 -20.86 12.35 7.10
CA SER A 114 -19.51 12.16 7.64
C SER A 114 -19.44 11.17 8.81
N LEU A 115 -20.55 10.95 9.54
CA LEU A 115 -20.60 10.10 10.73
C LEU A 115 -21.85 9.20 10.79
N GLY A 116 -22.83 9.41 9.91
CA GLY A 116 -24.14 8.78 9.98
C GLY A 116 -24.29 7.48 9.21
N CYS A 117 -23.42 7.25 8.23
CA CYS A 117 -23.49 6.07 7.38
C CYS A 117 -23.15 4.78 8.12
N ARG A 118 -23.64 3.66 7.59
CA ARG A 118 -23.35 2.32 8.12
C ARG A 118 -21.88 1.95 8.02
N TYR A 119 -21.22 2.32 6.92
CA TYR A 119 -19.78 2.10 6.67
C TYR A 119 -19.07 3.44 6.50
N ASN A 120 -17.96 3.61 7.22
CA ASN A 120 -17.17 4.84 7.24
C ASN A 120 -15.68 4.50 7.23
N ASN A 121 -15.25 3.61 6.31
CA ASN A 121 -13.88 3.11 6.27
C ASN A 121 -12.94 4.09 5.56
N TYR A 122 -11.66 4.06 5.94
CA TYR A 122 -10.58 4.76 5.25
C TYR A 122 -9.72 3.75 4.49
N GLY A 123 -9.54 3.97 3.21
CA GLY A 123 -8.61 3.22 2.38
C GLY A 123 -7.26 3.94 2.30
N ILE A 124 -6.17 3.19 2.43
CA ILE A 124 -4.82 3.67 2.20
C ILE A 124 -4.30 2.98 0.95
N HIS A 125 -3.81 3.76 -0.02
CA HIS A 125 -3.23 3.20 -1.23
C HIS A 125 -1.76 2.86 -1.03
N GLY A 126 -1.40 1.59 -1.23
CA GLY A 126 0.00 1.19 -1.41
C GLY A 126 0.47 1.53 -2.83
N THR A 127 1.49 2.34 -2.97
CA THR A 127 1.96 2.86 -4.27
C THR A 127 3.36 2.38 -4.60
N GLY A 128 3.66 2.24 -5.90
CA GLY A 128 4.99 1.89 -6.38
C GLY A 128 5.40 0.43 -6.18
N ILE A 129 4.45 -0.49 -6.03
CA ILE A 129 4.74 -1.91 -5.73
C ILE A 129 5.69 -2.54 -6.76
N SER A 130 5.47 -2.35 -8.06
CA SER A 130 6.33 -2.94 -9.09
C SER A 130 7.78 -2.45 -9.00
N THR A 131 7.99 -1.16 -8.81
CA THR A 131 9.33 -0.58 -8.64
C THR A 131 10.01 -1.08 -7.36
N ALA A 132 9.26 -1.18 -6.26
CA ALA A 132 9.77 -1.71 -5.00
C ALA A 132 10.19 -3.18 -5.13
N VAL A 133 9.33 -4.01 -5.73
CA VAL A 133 9.60 -5.43 -5.96
C VAL A 133 10.81 -5.63 -6.87
N ASP A 134 10.89 -4.90 -7.99
CA ASP A 134 12.02 -4.95 -8.92
C ASP A 134 13.34 -4.59 -8.22
N SER A 135 13.30 -3.56 -7.36
CA SER A 135 14.47 -3.13 -6.59
C SER A 135 14.91 -4.19 -5.57
N MET A 136 13.95 -4.75 -4.83
CA MET A 136 14.23 -5.82 -3.86
C MET A 136 14.73 -7.10 -4.53
N ALA A 137 14.13 -7.49 -5.66
CA ALA A 137 14.57 -8.65 -6.44
C ALA A 137 16.01 -8.48 -6.96
N ALA A 138 16.35 -7.27 -7.43
CA ALA A 138 17.70 -6.94 -7.85
C ALA A 138 18.70 -6.99 -6.68
N ILE A 139 18.36 -6.42 -5.52
CA ILE A 139 19.17 -6.46 -4.29
C ILE A 139 19.35 -7.91 -3.85
N LYS A 140 18.26 -8.68 -3.74
CA LYS A 140 18.30 -10.10 -3.36
C LYS A 140 19.28 -10.87 -4.25
N LYS A 141 19.09 -10.79 -5.57
CA LYS A 141 19.90 -11.54 -6.54
C LYS A 141 21.37 -11.13 -6.55
N TYR A 142 21.66 -9.83 -6.64
CA TYR A 142 23.02 -9.37 -6.92
C TYR A 142 23.83 -9.03 -5.67
N VAL A 143 23.18 -8.71 -4.56
CA VAL A 143 23.88 -8.37 -3.32
C VAL A 143 23.97 -9.57 -2.38
N PHE A 144 22.89 -10.37 -2.27
CA PHE A 144 22.85 -11.48 -1.30
C PHE A 144 23.09 -12.85 -1.95
N ASP A 145 22.37 -13.22 -3.02
CA ASP A 145 22.46 -14.58 -3.56
C ASP A 145 23.74 -14.82 -4.35
N THR A 146 24.18 -13.85 -5.17
CA THR A 146 25.37 -14.01 -6.03
C THR A 146 26.57 -13.21 -5.54
N GLU A 147 26.39 -12.32 -4.58
CA GLU A 147 27.43 -11.42 -4.06
C GLU A 147 28.21 -10.66 -5.16
N MET A 148 27.55 -10.43 -6.32
CA MET A 148 28.13 -9.75 -7.45
C MET A 148 28.36 -8.25 -7.20
N ILE A 149 27.50 -7.64 -6.41
CA ILE A 149 27.54 -6.21 -6.08
C ILE A 149 27.71 -6.05 -4.57
N ASP A 150 28.81 -5.42 -4.17
CA ASP A 150 29.05 -5.07 -2.78
C ASP A 150 28.01 -4.04 -2.30
N LYS A 151 27.54 -4.17 -1.05
CA LYS A 151 26.50 -3.33 -0.44
C LYS A 151 26.86 -1.85 -0.44
N ARG A 152 28.10 -1.52 -0.07
CA ARG A 152 28.60 -0.15 -0.03
C ARG A 152 28.70 0.46 -1.42
N ILE A 153 29.11 -0.37 -2.40
CA ILE A 153 29.18 0.05 -3.80
C ILE A 153 27.77 0.37 -4.32
N LEU A 154 26.78 -0.44 -3.97
CA LEU A 154 25.40 -0.17 -4.36
C LEU A 154 24.87 1.12 -3.73
N VAL A 155 25.07 1.32 -2.43
CA VAL A 155 24.64 2.54 -1.72
C VAL A 155 25.32 3.78 -2.30
N ASP A 156 26.63 3.71 -2.56
CA ASP A 156 27.37 4.81 -3.18
C ASP A 156 26.89 5.09 -4.62
N ALA A 157 26.61 4.04 -5.41
CA ALA A 157 26.07 4.18 -6.75
C ALA A 157 24.69 4.86 -6.76
N LEU A 158 23.79 4.48 -5.84
CA LEU A 158 22.47 5.10 -5.68
C LEU A 158 22.60 6.56 -5.26
N SER A 159 23.44 6.87 -4.27
CA SER A 159 23.65 8.26 -3.80
C SER A 159 24.17 9.21 -4.87
N LYS A 160 24.87 8.66 -5.89
CA LYS A 160 25.40 9.38 -7.05
C LYS A 160 24.53 9.25 -8.30
N ASN A 161 23.30 8.76 -8.15
CA ASN A 161 22.40 8.49 -9.28
C ASN A 161 23.12 7.70 -10.42
N PHE A 162 23.90 6.71 -10.02
CA PHE A 162 24.74 5.86 -10.89
C PHE A 162 25.80 6.59 -11.71
N GLU A 163 26.15 7.83 -11.38
CA GLU A 163 27.27 8.52 -12.02
C GLU A 163 28.58 7.75 -11.72
N GLY A 164 29.27 7.30 -12.77
CA GLY A 164 30.44 6.43 -12.65
C GLY A 164 30.12 4.93 -12.48
N TYR A 165 28.87 4.53 -12.31
CA TYR A 165 28.43 3.13 -12.05
C TYR A 165 27.50 2.57 -13.13
N LYS A 166 27.66 3.02 -14.38
CA LYS A 166 26.75 2.66 -15.48
C LYS A 166 26.62 1.16 -15.70
N ALA A 167 27.67 0.38 -15.50
CA ALA A 167 27.64 -1.08 -15.64
C ALA A 167 26.70 -1.71 -14.57
N ILE A 168 26.79 -1.24 -13.32
CA ILE A 168 25.89 -1.68 -12.23
C ILE A 168 24.46 -1.31 -12.58
N GLN A 169 24.21 -0.07 -13.00
CA GLN A 169 22.87 0.38 -13.41
C GLN A 169 22.26 -0.51 -14.49
N MET A 170 23.04 -0.89 -15.51
CA MET A 170 22.56 -1.76 -16.57
C MET A 170 22.19 -3.16 -16.06
N VAL A 171 23.01 -3.76 -15.20
CA VAL A 171 22.73 -5.07 -14.60
C VAL A 171 21.43 -5.02 -13.79
N LEU A 172 21.29 -4.03 -12.92
CA LEU A 172 20.11 -3.90 -12.07
C LEU A 172 18.83 -3.62 -12.89
N ARG A 173 18.94 -2.82 -13.95
CA ARG A 173 17.81 -2.43 -14.78
C ARG A 173 17.40 -3.53 -15.76
N ASP A 174 18.37 -4.14 -16.45
CA ASP A 174 18.10 -4.93 -17.64
C ASP A 174 18.15 -6.45 -17.38
N ASP A 175 18.87 -6.91 -16.34
CA ASP A 175 19.13 -8.35 -16.10
C ASP A 175 18.51 -8.87 -14.77
N ALA A 176 18.02 -7.99 -13.91
CA ALA A 176 17.35 -8.40 -12.67
C ALA A 176 15.95 -8.97 -12.94
N PRO A 177 15.46 -9.92 -12.12
CA PRO A 177 14.07 -10.36 -12.14
C PRO A 177 13.12 -9.19 -12.05
N LYS A 178 11.97 -9.26 -12.74
CA LYS A 178 10.98 -8.17 -12.79
C LYS A 178 9.60 -8.69 -12.46
N PHE A 179 8.89 -7.93 -11.64
CA PHE A 179 7.49 -8.17 -11.33
C PHE A 179 6.60 -8.10 -12.59
N GLY A 180 5.58 -8.96 -12.63
CA GLY A 180 4.63 -9.01 -13.74
C GLY A 180 5.03 -9.94 -14.89
N ASN A 181 6.12 -10.68 -14.77
CA ASN A 181 6.59 -11.66 -15.77
C ASN A 181 6.27 -13.12 -15.40
N ASN A 182 5.42 -13.34 -14.40
CA ASN A 182 5.10 -14.67 -13.86
C ASN A 182 6.38 -15.39 -13.41
N ASP A 183 7.18 -14.71 -12.61
CA ASP A 183 8.43 -15.18 -12.01
C ASP A 183 8.25 -15.20 -10.48
N ASP A 184 8.16 -16.39 -9.90
CA ASP A 184 7.95 -16.59 -8.47
C ASP A 184 8.99 -15.85 -7.62
N TYR A 185 10.20 -15.67 -8.14
CA TYR A 185 11.26 -14.94 -7.45
C TYR A 185 10.88 -13.47 -7.14
N ALA A 186 10.17 -12.81 -8.05
CA ALA A 186 9.68 -11.45 -7.88
C ALA A 186 8.28 -11.45 -7.24
N ASP A 187 7.42 -12.39 -7.63
CA ASP A 187 6.03 -12.45 -7.18
C ASP A 187 5.93 -12.73 -5.68
N ASP A 188 6.80 -13.58 -5.10
CA ASP A 188 6.86 -13.84 -3.66
C ASP A 188 7.22 -12.57 -2.86
N ILE A 189 8.10 -11.72 -3.40
CA ILE A 189 8.43 -10.44 -2.78
C ILE A 189 7.21 -9.52 -2.77
N ALA A 190 6.46 -9.47 -3.87
CA ALA A 190 5.23 -8.68 -3.95
C ALA A 190 4.20 -9.13 -2.92
N ILE A 191 4.01 -10.44 -2.76
CA ILE A 191 3.12 -11.04 -1.76
C ILE A 191 3.55 -10.60 -0.36
N SER A 192 4.84 -10.73 -0.02
CA SER A 192 5.38 -10.34 1.29
C SER A 192 5.11 -8.87 1.63
N LEU A 193 5.37 -7.95 0.68
CA LEU A 193 5.14 -6.51 0.87
C LEU A 193 3.65 -6.18 1.07
N LEU A 194 2.77 -6.78 0.25
CA LEU A 194 1.33 -6.56 0.34
C LEU A 194 0.74 -7.14 1.62
N GLU A 195 1.18 -8.32 2.05
CA GLU A 195 0.77 -8.92 3.32
C GLU A 195 1.23 -8.10 4.52
N THR A 196 2.46 -7.59 4.49
CA THR A 196 2.97 -6.71 5.55
C THR A 196 2.15 -5.43 5.64
N PHE A 197 1.83 -4.82 4.51
CA PHE A 197 0.96 -3.64 4.48
C PHE A 197 -0.43 -3.95 5.03
N ALA A 198 -1.04 -5.06 4.60
CA ALA A 198 -2.35 -5.48 5.09
C ALA A 198 -2.34 -5.72 6.61
N ARG A 199 -1.35 -6.45 7.12
CA ARG A 199 -1.16 -6.69 8.56
C ARG A 199 -0.94 -5.41 9.36
N SER A 200 -0.24 -4.43 8.79
CA SER A 200 -0.01 -3.14 9.44
C SER A 200 -1.28 -2.34 9.70
N LEU A 201 -2.36 -2.63 8.97
CA LEU A 201 -3.66 -1.97 9.10
C LEU A 201 -4.70 -2.83 9.82
N GLU A 202 -4.41 -4.11 10.07
CA GLU A 202 -5.36 -5.04 10.67
C GLU A 202 -5.82 -4.58 12.05
N GLY A 203 -7.15 -4.57 12.25
CA GLY A 203 -7.78 -4.19 13.52
C GLY A 203 -7.74 -2.71 13.85
N ARG A 204 -7.13 -1.86 13.03
CA ARG A 204 -7.10 -0.40 13.26
C ARG A 204 -8.43 0.23 12.92
N ARG A 205 -8.88 1.11 13.80
CA ARG A 205 -10.13 1.86 13.63
C ARG A 205 -9.82 3.33 13.40
N ASN A 206 -10.63 3.96 12.55
CA ASN A 206 -10.57 5.40 12.32
C ASN A 206 -11.52 6.16 13.30
N ASP A 207 -11.42 7.47 13.31
CA ASP A 207 -12.22 8.40 14.14
C ASP A 207 -13.72 8.42 13.79
N ARG A 208 -14.12 7.85 12.65
CA ARG A 208 -15.51 7.76 12.18
C ARG A 208 -16.18 6.42 12.53
N GLY A 209 -15.51 5.57 13.32
CA GLY A 209 -16.00 4.26 13.73
C GLY A 209 -15.82 3.14 12.71
N GLY A 210 -15.25 3.44 11.54
CA GLY A 210 -14.84 2.47 10.53
C GLY A 210 -13.45 1.88 10.80
N ILE A 211 -12.92 1.19 9.80
CA ILE A 211 -11.58 0.60 9.81
C ILE A 211 -10.68 1.26 8.77
N PHE A 212 -9.37 1.10 8.95
CA PHE A 212 -8.41 1.30 7.86
C PHE A 212 -8.31 0.04 7.02
N ARG A 213 -8.25 0.20 5.69
CA ARG A 213 -8.14 -0.93 4.77
C ARG A 213 -7.06 -0.67 3.72
N PRO A 214 -6.27 -1.70 3.36
CA PRO A 214 -5.26 -1.57 2.32
C PRO A 214 -5.92 -1.54 0.94
N GLY A 215 -5.32 -0.79 0.04
CA GLY A 215 -5.65 -0.77 -1.38
C GLY A 215 -4.39 -0.61 -2.21
N THR A 216 -4.50 -0.71 -3.53
CA THR A 216 -3.41 -0.43 -4.45
C THR A 216 -3.58 0.93 -5.08
N GLY A 217 -2.50 1.68 -5.18
CA GLY A 217 -2.53 3.04 -5.67
C GLY A 217 -2.60 3.15 -7.18
N SER A 218 -3.06 4.31 -7.64
CA SER A 218 -3.06 4.70 -9.04
C SER A 218 -1.65 4.98 -9.56
N ALA A 219 -1.44 4.77 -10.87
CA ALA A 219 -0.21 5.15 -11.57
C ALA A 219 0.15 6.65 -11.44
N MET A 220 -0.81 7.51 -11.14
CA MET A 220 -0.61 8.95 -10.89
C MET A 220 0.37 9.22 -9.74
N TYR A 221 0.48 8.34 -8.75
CA TYR A 221 1.41 8.48 -7.63
C TYR A 221 2.88 8.22 -8.01
N TYR A 222 3.15 7.63 -9.18
CA TYR A 222 4.52 7.43 -9.66
C TYR A 222 5.28 8.74 -9.91
N ILE A 223 4.58 9.86 -10.13
CA ILE A 223 5.21 11.19 -10.23
C ILE A 223 6.00 11.56 -8.96
N TRP A 224 5.60 11.01 -7.81
CA TRP A 224 6.25 11.29 -6.53
C TRP A 224 7.47 10.40 -6.26
N HIS A 225 7.70 9.41 -7.11
CA HIS A 225 8.81 8.46 -7.01
C HIS A 225 9.88 8.68 -8.10
N SER A 226 9.70 9.70 -8.95
CA SER A 226 10.61 10.01 -10.06
C SER A 226 11.60 11.13 -9.75
#